data_67609b57203824c3da84a35de0e951b7
#
_entry.id   67609b57203824c3da84a35de0e951b7
#
_cell.length_a   1.000
_cell.length_b   1.000
_cell.length_c   1.000
_cell.angle_alpha   90.00
_cell.angle_beta   90.00
_cell.angle_gamma   90.00
#
_symmetry.space_group_name_H-M   'P 1'
#
loop_
_entity.id
_entity.type
_entity.pdbx_description
1 polymer ?
#
loop_
_entity_poly.entity_id
_entity_poly.type
_entity_poly.pdbx_seq_one_letter_code
_entity_poly.pdbx_strand_id
1 'polypeptide(L)' 'MKGLGETIKSLRLEKGLTQPQLAKLVGVSNGMISIWENNINEPKASYLKALATALDVSVSVLLGEEA' A
#
# COMPACT_ATOMS: atom_id res chain seq x y z
N MET A 1 13.50 -10.51 3.56
CA MET A 1 12.74 -9.39 4.15
C MET A 1 11.79 -8.83 3.10
N LYS A 2 10.57 -8.58 3.49
CA LYS A 2 9.60 -8.02 2.57
C LYS A 2 9.89 -6.56 2.30
N GLY A 3 9.82 -6.16 1.06
CA GLY A 3 9.84 -4.74 0.70
C GLY A 3 8.47 -4.11 0.92
N LEU A 4 8.42 -2.79 0.78
CA LEU A 4 7.18 -2.03 0.96
C LEU A 4 6.09 -2.49 -0.01
N GLY A 5 6.46 -2.76 -1.27
CA GLY A 5 5.49 -3.20 -2.28
C GLY A 5 4.82 -4.50 -1.91
N GLU A 6 5.59 -5.47 -1.44
CA GLU A 6 5.04 -6.76 -1.01
C GLU A 6 4.14 -6.60 0.20
N THR A 7 4.50 -5.71 1.13
CA THR A 7 3.67 -5.42 2.30
C THR A 7 2.32 -4.81 1.87
N ILE A 8 2.34 -3.85 0.95
CA ILE A 8 1.11 -3.23 0.44
C ILE A 8 0.23 -4.31 -0.19
N LYS A 9 0.81 -5.16 -1.02
CA LYS A 9 0.06 -6.22 -1.70
C LYS A 9 -0.54 -7.20 -0.70
N SER A 10 0.24 -7.65 0.28
CA SER A 10 -0.23 -8.59 1.29
C SER A 10 -1.40 -8.02 2.09
N LEU A 11 -1.27 -6.78 2.54
CA LEU A 11 -2.33 -6.12 3.30
C LEU A 11 -3.58 -5.91 2.46
N ARG A 12 -3.41 -5.56 1.19
CA ARG A 12 -4.51 -5.39 0.26
C ARG A 12 -5.29 -6.70 0.11
N LEU A 13 -4.58 -7.80 -0.08
CA LEU A 13 -5.21 -9.11 -0.24
C LEU A 13 -5.91 -9.56 1.05
N GLU A 14 -5.32 -9.28 2.21
CA GLU A 14 -5.96 -9.57 3.49
C GLU A 14 -7.28 -8.85 3.65
N LYS A 15 -7.37 -7.63 3.09
CA LYS A 15 -8.61 -6.84 3.15
C LYS A 15 -9.60 -7.22 2.05
N GLY A 16 -9.23 -8.16 1.18
CA GLY A 16 -10.09 -8.57 0.07
C GLY A 16 -10.24 -7.52 -1.01
N LEU A 17 -9.25 -6.62 -1.15
CA LEU A 17 -9.32 -5.52 -2.12
C LEU A 17 -8.58 -5.86 -3.39
N THR A 18 -9.14 -5.43 -4.53
CA THR A 18 -8.42 -5.44 -5.80
C THR A 18 -7.54 -4.19 -5.89
N GLN A 19 -6.60 -4.18 -6.85
CA GLN A 19 -5.79 -2.99 -7.09
C GLN A 19 -6.66 -1.76 -7.41
N PRO A 20 -7.66 -1.85 -8.30
CA PRO A 20 -8.54 -0.70 -8.55
C PRO A 20 -9.28 -0.22 -7.31
N GLN A 21 -9.72 -1.13 -6.45
CA GLN A 21 -10.42 -0.75 -5.22
C GLN A 21 -9.51 0.00 -4.27
N LEU A 22 -8.28 -0.48 -4.09
CA LEU A 22 -7.31 0.23 -3.25
C LEU A 22 -6.96 1.59 -3.85
N ALA A 23 -6.77 1.64 -5.17
CA ALA A 23 -6.46 2.89 -5.87
C ALA A 23 -7.54 3.95 -5.61
N LYS A 24 -8.80 3.54 -5.66
CA LYS A 24 -9.92 4.43 -5.40
C LYS A 24 -9.89 4.98 -3.97
N LEU A 25 -9.60 4.12 -3.00
CA LEU A 25 -9.53 4.53 -1.59
C LEU A 25 -8.39 5.51 -1.34
N VAL A 26 -7.26 5.32 -2.03
CA VAL A 26 -6.08 6.17 -1.87
C VAL A 26 -6.17 7.45 -2.72
N GLY A 27 -6.97 7.42 -3.78
CA GLY A 27 -7.12 8.56 -4.67
C GLY A 27 -6.07 8.61 -5.78
N VAL A 28 -5.62 7.46 -6.26
CA VAL A 28 -4.63 7.36 -7.32
C VAL A 28 -5.13 6.41 -8.41
N SER A 29 -4.39 6.32 -9.51
CA SER A 29 -4.74 5.41 -10.59
C SER A 29 -4.43 3.97 -10.20
N ASN A 30 -5.12 3.02 -10.83
CA ASN A 30 -4.86 1.59 -10.66
C ASN A 30 -3.39 1.27 -10.98
N GLY A 31 -2.85 1.88 -12.04
CA GLY A 31 -1.45 1.65 -12.42
C GLY A 31 -0.47 2.06 -11.33
N MET A 32 -0.79 3.08 -10.55
CA MET A 32 0.09 3.52 -9.47
C MET A 32 0.20 2.46 -8.37
N ILE A 33 -0.90 1.78 -8.03
CA ILE A 33 -0.86 0.70 -7.05
C ILE A 33 0.07 -0.41 -7.56
N SER A 34 -0.05 -0.78 -8.83
CA SER A 34 0.81 -1.80 -9.43
C SER A 34 2.29 -1.39 -9.36
N ILE A 35 2.59 -0.14 -9.66
CA ILE A 35 3.95 0.39 -9.61
C ILE A 35 4.52 0.25 -8.20
N TRP A 36 3.75 0.62 -7.18
CA TRP A 36 4.19 0.51 -5.79
C TRP A 36 4.35 -0.95 -5.35
N GLU A 37 3.39 -1.81 -5.72
CA GLU A 37 3.44 -3.24 -5.33
C GLU A 37 4.61 -3.97 -5.95
N ASN A 38 5.06 -3.53 -7.12
CA ASN A 38 6.20 -4.14 -7.81
C ASN A 38 7.53 -3.46 -7.48
N ASN A 39 7.54 -2.54 -6.53
CA ASN A 39 8.76 -1.83 -6.08
C ASN A 39 9.46 -1.07 -7.20
N ILE A 40 8.69 -0.61 -8.19
CA ILE A 40 9.25 0.18 -9.30
C ILE A 40 9.62 1.57 -8.77
N ASN A 41 8.74 2.16 -7.96
CA ASN A 41 9.10 3.33 -7.15
C ASN A 41 8.32 3.29 -5.85
N GLU A 42 8.60 4.24 -4.96
CA GLU A 42 7.98 4.27 -3.64
C GLU A 42 6.94 5.38 -3.54
N PRO A 43 5.86 5.17 -2.79
CA PRO A 43 4.90 6.24 -2.54
C PRO A 43 5.51 7.32 -1.66
N LYS A 44 5.16 8.58 -1.93
CA LYS A 44 5.53 9.71 -1.07
C LYS A 44 4.85 9.58 0.29
N ALA A 45 5.34 10.38 1.26
CA ALA A 45 4.80 10.35 2.62
C ALA A 45 3.28 10.55 2.66
N SER A 46 2.72 11.44 1.85
CA SER A 46 1.27 11.68 1.83
C SER A 46 0.51 10.44 1.38
N TYR A 47 1.04 9.72 0.40
CA TYR A 47 0.41 8.48 -0.06
C TYR A 47 0.61 7.33 0.91
N LEU A 48 1.74 7.32 1.65
CA LEU A 48 1.94 6.32 2.71
C LEU A 48 0.86 6.45 3.77
N LYS A 49 0.51 7.66 4.16
CA LYS A 49 -0.57 7.90 5.12
C LYS A 49 -1.91 7.44 4.58
N ALA A 50 -2.19 7.75 3.31
CA ALA A 50 -3.45 7.34 2.68
C ALA A 50 -3.54 5.82 2.55
N LEU A 51 -2.42 5.17 2.20
CA LEU A 51 -2.36 3.71 2.12
C LEU A 51 -2.60 3.08 3.49
N ALA A 52 -1.97 3.59 4.53
CA ALA A 52 -2.13 3.08 5.89
C ALA A 52 -3.60 3.19 6.32
N THR A 53 -4.23 4.32 6.06
CA THR A 53 -5.65 4.52 6.37
C THR A 53 -6.53 3.55 5.60
N ALA A 54 -6.30 3.42 4.29
CA ALA A 54 -7.08 2.53 3.44
C ALA A 54 -6.94 1.06 3.85
N LEU A 55 -5.75 0.68 4.31
CA LEU A 55 -5.45 -0.69 4.71
C LEU A 55 -5.69 -0.93 6.20
N ASP A 56 -6.10 0.10 6.93
CA ASP A 56 -6.44 0.02 8.36
C ASP A 56 -5.25 -0.44 9.21
N VAL A 57 -4.08 0.10 8.92
CA VAL A 57 -2.85 -0.16 9.68
C VAL A 57 -2.14 1.16 9.95
N SER A 58 -1.18 1.14 10.87
CA SER A 58 -0.31 2.30 11.09
C SER A 58 0.73 2.39 9.98
N VAL A 59 1.29 3.59 9.80
CA VAL A 59 2.39 3.78 8.86
C VAL A 59 3.58 2.90 9.24
N SER A 60 3.83 2.72 10.55
CA SER A 60 4.92 1.86 11.02
C SER A 60 4.75 0.42 10.57
N VAL A 61 3.51 -0.10 10.63
CA VAL A 61 3.22 -1.45 10.14
C VAL A 61 3.47 -1.52 8.64
N LEU A 62 3.00 -0.51 7.92
CA LEU A 62 3.18 -0.46 6.46
C LEU A 62 4.66 -0.48 6.08
N LEU A 63 5.50 0.21 6.85
CA LEU A 63 6.93 0.28 6.62
C LEU A 63 7.70 -0.92 7.19
N GLY A 64 7.01 -1.84 7.87
CA GLY A 64 7.64 -3.01 8.45
C GLY A 64 8.48 -2.73 9.69
N GLU A 65 8.18 -1.64 10.39
CA GLU A 65 8.96 -1.21 11.56
C GLU A 65 8.44 -1.78 12.87
N GLU A 66 7.22 -2.30 12.88
CA GLU A 66 6.65 -2.90 14.10
C GLU A 66 6.88 -4.40 14.11
N ALA A 67 7.25 -4.89 15.26
CA ALA A 67 7.46 -6.33 15.46
C ALA A 67 6.13 -7.09 15.49
#